data_2ca937a9523b0f59429a30c9e9e3041e
#
_entry.id   2ca937a9523b0f59429a30c9e9e3041e
#
_cell.length_a   1.000
_cell.length_b   1.000
_cell.length_c   1.000
_cell.angle_alpha   90.00
_cell.angle_beta   90.00
_cell.angle_gamma   90.00
#
_symmetry.space_group_name_H-M   'P 1'
#
loop_
_entity.id
_entity.type
_entity.pdbx_description
1 polymer ?
#
loop_
_entity_poly.entity_id
_entity_poly.type
_entity_poly.pdbx_seq_one_letter_code
_entity_poly.pdbx_strand_id
1 'polypeptide(L)'
;MSRAGSVFMVGLPTVYPGPVLDRVKAMGVPVLISANAMPIAKWSEQRDWGRREFIEFNPANLRHLDGVDSYLDSAGFVGMKRYRGFPWTVPQYIGLAASHPFKWFAAMDKCVEREVAPDREAVRNRIAGTLNLYHECRREAARRGIADRLMPVLQGWTAADYLYCLDRMPADLGKLGVLGVGSMCRREIPGPEGILETVDAIDRALGPDPVRLHLFGVKTQGAEALRGHPRIASFDSQAYGSKARDLAFKKNLSLQAIESDLKFSKSNHFVADVMEGWVSGQKKRLAKPAWSFQSCLGLFEPETPRTGEDPRIPKIRERLRELVAAGELNHDDADFSYAQAWLADWDFDLTDEENLGFA
;
A
#
# COMPACT_ATOMS: atom_id res chain seq x y z
N MET A 1 5.17 -4.05 -30.93
CA MET A 1 5.66 -4.44 -29.59
C MET A 1 4.45 -4.70 -28.72
N SER A 2 4.25 -5.92 -28.23
CA SER A 2 3.19 -6.25 -27.28
C SER A 2 3.39 -5.38 -26.03
N ARG A 3 2.43 -4.50 -25.71
CA ARG A 3 2.47 -3.72 -24.47
C ARG A 3 2.35 -4.69 -23.29
N ALA A 4 3.38 -4.82 -22.50
CA ALA A 4 3.33 -5.60 -21.28
C ALA A 4 2.14 -5.10 -20.43
N GLY A 5 1.26 -6.00 -20.01
CA GLY A 5 0.13 -5.66 -19.14
C GLY A 5 0.59 -5.07 -17.82
N SER A 6 -0.34 -4.51 -17.06
CA SER A 6 -0.04 -4.05 -15.70
C SER A 6 0.26 -5.23 -14.78
N VAL A 7 1.27 -5.05 -13.90
CA VAL A 7 1.69 -6.06 -12.92
C VAL A 7 0.97 -5.80 -11.60
N PHE A 8 0.35 -6.84 -11.03
CA PHE A 8 -0.21 -6.80 -9.71
C PHE A 8 0.78 -7.35 -8.69
N MET A 9 1.09 -6.57 -7.65
CA MET A 9 2.01 -6.93 -6.58
C MET A 9 1.25 -7.23 -5.29
N VAL A 10 1.67 -8.27 -4.58
CA VAL A 10 1.14 -8.59 -3.26
C VAL A 10 1.89 -7.75 -2.22
N GLY A 11 1.18 -6.91 -1.48
CA GLY A 11 1.75 -6.21 -0.34
C GLY A 11 2.04 -7.21 0.78
N LEU A 12 3.30 -7.34 1.20
CA LEU A 12 3.67 -8.18 2.34
C LEU A 12 3.91 -7.31 3.58
N PRO A 13 3.14 -7.53 4.67
CA PRO A 13 3.37 -6.82 5.92
C PRO A 13 4.71 -7.21 6.54
N THR A 14 5.28 -8.31 6.10
CA THR A 14 6.47 -8.89 6.70
C THR A 14 7.15 -9.89 5.77
N VAL A 15 8.42 -10.20 6.07
CA VAL A 15 9.28 -11.10 5.29
C VAL A 15 9.76 -12.32 6.08
N TYR A 16 9.01 -12.73 7.12
CA TYR A 16 9.38 -13.94 7.86
C TYR A 16 8.99 -15.22 7.12
N PRO A 17 9.74 -16.32 7.31
CA PRO A 17 9.37 -17.61 6.77
C PRO A 17 8.02 -18.06 7.34
N GLY A 18 7.19 -18.62 6.50
CA GLY A 18 5.89 -19.15 6.90
C GLY A 18 4.91 -19.26 5.74
N PRO A 19 3.68 -19.72 5.98
CA PRO A 19 2.73 -20.10 4.95
C PRO A 19 2.44 -19.01 3.92
N VAL A 20 2.37 -17.73 4.34
CA VAL A 20 2.13 -16.61 3.42
C VAL A 20 3.28 -16.44 2.43
N LEU A 21 4.52 -16.41 2.92
CA LEU A 21 5.68 -16.25 2.05
C LEU A 21 5.90 -17.48 1.16
N ASP A 22 5.69 -18.67 1.70
CA ASP A 22 5.80 -19.93 0.95
C ASP A 22 4.79 -19.97 -0.19
N ARG A 23 3.56 -19.51 0.07
CA ARG A 23 2.50 -19.42 -0.93
C ARG A 23 2.81 -18.38 -2.01
N VAL A 24 3.34 -17.22 -1.63
CA VAL A 24 3.81 -16.18 -2.58
C VAL A 24 4.84 -16.76 -3.53
N LYS A 25 5.83 -17.49 -3.00
CA LYS A 25 6.86 -18.17 -3.81
C LYS A 25 6.26 -19.19 -4.76
N ALA A 26 5.36 -20.03 -4.26
CA ALA A 26 4.70 -21.04 -5.07
C ALA A 26 3.87 -20.43 -6.21
N MET A 27 3.23 -19.28 -5.97
CA MET A 27 2.44 -18.57 -6.99
C MET A 27 3.29 -17.77 -7.98
N GLY A 28 4.58 -17.56 -7.72
CA GLY A 28 5.48 -16.75 -8.55
C GLY A 28 4.98 -15.31 -8.72
N VAL A 29 4.40 -14.72 -7.69
CA VAL A 29 3.87 -13.35 -7.75
C VAL A 29 4.86 -12.34 -7.20
N PRO A 30 4.98 -11.15 -7.81
CA PRO A 30 5.83 -10.10 -7.29
C PRO A 30 5.27 -9.54 -5.98
N VAL A 31 6.16 -9.05 -5.12
CA VAL A 31 5.80 -8.53 -3.81
C VAL A 31 6.27 -7.11 -3.59
N LEU A 32 5.43 -6.29 -2.96
CA LEU A 32 5.83 -5.00 -2.40
C LEU A 32 5.95 -5.12 -0.88
N ILE A 33 7.08 -4.71 -0.34
CA ILE A 33 7.38 -4.80 1.08
C ILE A 33 7.52 -3.39 1.62
N SER A 34 6.84 -3.10 2.69
CA SER A 34 7.00 -1.82 3.38
C SER A 34 8.28 -1.82 4.24
N ALA A 35 9.03 -0.72 4.24
CA ALA A 35 10.18 -0.55 5.12
C ALA A 35 9.81 -0.77 6.60
N ASN A 36 8.57 -0.48 6.98
CA ASN A 36 8.05 -0.73 8.33
C ASN A 36 7.95 -2.23 8.70
N ALA A 37 8.20 -3.14 7.77
CA ALA A 37 8.29 -4.57 8.06
C ALA A 37 9.58 -5.00 8.76
N MET A 38 10.60 -4.14 8.78
CA MET A 38 11.97 -4.51 9.15
C MET A 38 12.60 -3.71 10.31
N PRO A 39 11.91 -2.79 11.02
CA PRO A 39 12.55 -2.06 12.09
C PRO A 39 12.80 -2.94 13.31
N ILE A 40 13.97 -2.78 13.92
CA ILE A 40 14.18 -3.10 15.32
C ILE A 40 13.75 -1.87 16.11
N ALA A 41 12.85 -2.06 17.05
CA ALA A 41 12.33 -1.00 17.90
C ALA A 41 12.33 -1.44 19.36
N LYS A 42 12.65 -0.52 20.27
CA LYS A 42 12.48 -0.68 21.70
C LYS A 42 11.25 0.09 22.17
N TRP A 43 10.66 -0.34 23.29
CA TRP A 43 9.65 0.45 23.96
C TRP A 43 10.26 1.72 24.51
N SER A 44 9.61 2.86 24.29
CA SER A 44 10.02 4.11 24.93
C SER A 44 9.90 3.98 26.44
N GLU A 45 10.94 4.40 27.18
CA GLU A 45 10.92 4.45 28.64
C GLU A 45 9.94 5.53 29.14
N GLN A 46 9.69 6.55 28.33
CA GLN A 46 8.61 7.50 28.54
C GLN A 46 7.31 6.85 28.15
N ARG A 47 6.49 6.52 29.15
CA ARG A 47 5.15 5.89 29.00
C ARG A 47 4.13 6.77 28.28
N ASP A 48 4.54 7.52 27.28
CA ASP A 48 3.67 8.27 26.40
C ASP A 48 3.13 7.34 25.31
N TRP A 49 2.08 6.62 25.67
CA TRP A 49 1.16 5.92 24.74
C TRP A 49 1.83 5.01 23.72
N GLY A 50 2.63 4.03 24.18
CA GLY A 50 3.03 2.88 23.35
C GLY A 50 3.93 3.21 22.15
N ARG A 51 4.67 4.30 22.15
CA ARG A 51 5.58 4.61 21.05
C ARG A 51 6.82 3.72 21.12
N ARG A 52 6.97 2.90 20.09
CA ARG A 52 8.23 2.20 19.87
C ARG A 52 9.23 3.16 19.22
N GLU A 53 10.38 3.32 19.85
CA GLU A 53 11.50 4.05 19.27
C GLU A 53 12.21 3.16 18.23
N PHE A 54 12.36 3.69 17.03
CA PHE A 54 13.18 3.05 16.00
C PHE A 54 14.65 3.05 16.42
N ILE A 55 15.31 1.90 16.30
CA ILE A 55 16.73 1.76 16.52
C ILE A 55 17.43 1.66 15.17
N GLU A 56 17.11 0.64 14.41
CA GLU A 56 17.71 0.33 13.13
C GLU A 56 16.80 -0.57 12.29
N PHE A 57 17.14 -0.79 11.03
CA PHE A 57 16.55 -1.84 10.22
C PHE A 57 17.28 -3.15 10.40
N ASN A 58 16.52 -4.25 10.47
CA ASN A 58 17.06 -5.60 10.41
C ASN A 58 16.79 -6.23 9.03
N PRO A 59 17.75 -6.21 8.11
CA PRO A 59 17.58 -6.78 6.79
C PRO A 59 17.73 -8.31 6.75
N ALA A 60 18.04 -8.97 7.87
CA ALA A 60 18.36 -10.40 7.88
C ALA A 60 17.30 -11.29 7.24
N ASN A 61 16.03 -10.90 7.34
CA ASN A 61 14.92 -11.67 6.78
C ASN A 61 14.75 -11.47 5.27
N LEU A 62 15.38 -10.47 4.66
CA LEU A 62 15.31 -10.24 3.21
C LEU A 62 15.89 -11.42 2.41
N ARG A 63 16.80 -12.21 3.00
CA ARG A 63 17.28 -13.48 2.41
C ARG A 63 16.16 -14.46 2.05
N HIS A 64 15.02 -14.37 2.73
CA HIS A 64 13.87 -15.24 2.45
C HIS A 64 13.12 -14.85 1.16
N LEU A 65 13.47 -13.71 0.55
CA LEU A 65 12.95 -13.26 -0.74
C LEU A 65 13.78 -13.76 -1.94
N ASP A 66 14.81 -14.54 -1.72
CA ASP A 66 15.61 -15.08 -2.81
C ASP A 66 14.72 -15.79 -3.84
N GLY A 67 14.87 -15.40 -5.12
CA GLY A 67 14.06 -15.88 -6.22
C GLY A 67 12.67 -15.22 -6.35
N VAL A 68 12.32 -14.26 -5.49
CA VAL A 68 11.06 -13.50 -5.57
C VAL A 68 11.33 -12.12 -6.15
N ASP A 69 10.56 -11.73 -7.17
CA ASP A 69 10.55 -10.34 -7.66
C ASP A 69 10.01 -9.44 -6.55
N SER A 70 10.91 -8.70 -5.92
CA SER A 70 10.62 -7.89 -4.73
C SER A 70 10.88 -6.42 -4.97
N TYR A 71 10.07 -5.60 -4.32
CA TYR A 71 10.03 -4.15 -4.39
C TYR A 71 9.90 -3.58 -2.98
N LEU A 72 10.43 -2.36 -2.76
CA LEU A 72 10.42 -1.75 -1.43
C LEU A 72 9.62 -0.44 -1.43
N ASP A 73 8.62 -0.37 -0.56
CA ASP A 73 7.90 0.85 -0.20
C ASP A 73 8.60 1.56 0.97
N SER A 74 8.58 2.89 0.95
CA SER A 74 9.20 3.73 1.99
C SER A 74 8.47 3.72 3.34
N ALA A 75 7.25 3.21 3.38
CA ALA A 75 6.32 3.29 4.51
C ALA A 75 5.85 4.72 4.83
N GLY A 76 5.67 5.56 3.82
CA GLY A 76 5.25 6.95 4.01
C GLY A 76 3.93 7.09 4.77
N PHE A 77 2.93 6.25 4.46
CA PHE A 77 1.66 6.23 5.19
C PHE A 77 1.84 5.89 6.68
N VAL A 78 2.55 4.81 6.99
CA VAL A 78 2.81 4.39 8.37
C VAL A 78 3.65 5.44 9.10
N GLY A 79 4.65 5.99 8.43
CA GLY A 79 5.48 7.06 8.96
C GLY A 79 4.64 8.25 9.44
N MET A 80 3.73 8.73 8.59
CA MET A 80 2.89 9.89 8.92
C MET A 80 1.81 9.59 9.96
N LYS A 81 1.16 8.42 9.88
CA LYS A 81 0.05 8.06 10.77
C LYS A 81 0.52 7.60 12.15
N ARG A 82 1.51 6.72 12.20
CA ARG A 82 1.96 6.10 13.45
C ARG A 82 3.04 6.89 14.16
N TYR A 83 3.99 7.43 13.41
CA TYR A 83 5.17 8.10 13.98
C TYR A 83 5.12 9.63 13.87
N ARG A 84 4.12 10.20 13.20
CA ARG A 84 4.03 11.65 12.88
C ARG A 84 5.20 12.18 12.05
N GLY A 85 5.90 11.29 11.37
CA GLY A 85 7.08 11.51 10.56
C GLY A 85 7.83 10.21 10.42
N PHE A 86 8.84 10.17 9.58
CA PHE A 86 9.70 8.99 9.50
C PHE A 86 10.55 8.87 10.77
N PRO A 87 10.54 7.72 11.47
CA PRO A 87 11.42 7.51 12.61
C PRO A 87 12.86 7.17 12.18
N TRP A 88 13.10 6.95 10.90
CA TRP A 88 14.41 6.69 10.30
C TRP A 88 14.84 7.81 9.36
N THR A 89 16.12 7.93 9.16
CA THR A 89 16.73 8.89 8.24
C THR A 89 16.83 8.34 6.82
N VAL A 90 17.02 9.24 5.84
CA VAL A 90 17.27 8.83 4.44
C VAL A 90 18.46 7.88 4.31
N PRO A 91 19.64 8.11 4.94
CA PRO A 91 20.75 7.15 4.87
C PRO A 91 20.43 5.75 5.42
N GLN A 92 19.60 5.66 6.48
CA GLN A 92 19.17 4.39 7.03
C GLN A 92 18.24 3.65 6.06
N TYR A 93 17.24 4.36 5.49
CA TYR A 93 16.33 3.79 4.51
C TYR A 93 17.05 3.34 3.22
N ILE A 94 17.92 4.18 2.67
CA ILE A 94 18.69 3.80 1.48
C ILE A 94 19.68 2.66 1.80
N GLY A 95 20.19 2.60 3.04
CA GLY A 95 20.95 1.44 3.52
C GLY A 95 20.17 0.14 3.47
N LEU A 96 18.90 0.18 3.91
CA LEU A 96 17.98 -0.94 3.77
C LEU A 96 17.74 -1.30 2.30
N ALA A 97 17.46 -0.32 1.44
CA ALA A 97 17.25 -0.54 0.01
C ALA A 97 18.50 -1.16 -0.69
N ALA A 98 19.69 -0.82 -0.22
CA ALA A 98 20.95 -1.38 -0.74
C ALA A 98 21.23 -2.81 -0.25
N SER A 99 20.62 -3.26 0.84
CA SER A 99 20.89 -4.57 1.46
C SER A 99 20.25 -5.75 0.72
N HIS A 100 19.40 -5.49 -0.29
CA HIS A 100 18.74 -6.52 -1.09
C HIS A 100 18.56 -6.03 -2.54
N PRO A 101 18.60 -6.92 -3.55
CA PRO A 101 18.46 -6.56 -4.95
C PRO A 101 16.99 -6.30 -5.35
N PHE A 102 16.30 -5.40 -4.64
CA PHE A 102 14.96 -4.94 -5.05
C PHE A 102 14.96 -4.47 -6.51
N LYS A 103 13.93 -4.82 -7.27
CA LYS A 103 13.76 -4.34 -8.66
C LYS A 103 13.66 -2.82 -8.73
N TRP A 104 12.95 -2.23 -7.78
CA TRP A 104 12.98 -0.81 -7.46
C TRP A 104 12.63 -0.61 -5.98
N PHE A 105 12.94 0.58 -5.49
CA PHE A 105 12.52 1.06 -4.18
C PHE A 105 11.96 2.48 -4.30
N ALA A 106 10.86 2.76 -3.62
CA ALA A 106 10.22 4.06 -3.63
C ALA A 106 11.07 5.10 -2.90
N ALA A 107 11.12 6.33 -3.39
CA ALA A 107 11.62 7.44 -2.60
C ALA A 107 10.76 7.63 -1.35
N MET A 108 11.36 8.11 -0.26
CA MET A 108 10.60 8.50 0.92
C MET A 108 9.64 9.64 0.58
N ASP A 109 8.41 9.55 1.05
CA ASP A 109 7.32 10.47 0.70
C ASP A 109 6.42 10.78 1.90
N LYS A 110 5.75 11.91 1.84
CA LYS A 110 4.79 12.33 2.87
C LYS A 110 3.37 12.21 2.30
N CYS A 111 2.67 11.14 2.66
CA CYS A 111 1.33 10.89 2.13
C CYS A 111 0.36 12.05 2.41
N VAL A 112 -0.52 12.32 1.44
CA VAL A 112 -1.62 13.29 1.56
C VAL A 112 -2.93 12.51 1.66
N GLU A 113 -3.38 12.30 2.89
CA GLU A 113 -4.60 11.55 3.15
C GLU A 113 -5.82 12.47 3.26
N ARG A 114 -7.02 11.87 3.24
CA ARG A 114 -8.31 12.58 3.30
C ARG A 114 -8.39 13.59 4.45
N GLU A 115 -7.81 13.26 5.61
CA GLU A 115 -7.83 14.10 6.80
C GLU A 115 -6.94 15.35 6.66
N VAL A 116 -5.97 15.31 5.75
CA VAL A 116 -5.06 16.43 5.45
C VAL A 116 -5.56 17.26 4.28
N ALA A 117 -6.31 16.66 3.38
CA ALA A 117 -6.76 17.28 2.13
C ALA A 117 -7.46 18.65 2.28
N PRO A 118 -8.31 18.90 3.32
CA PRO A 118 -8.94 20.21 3.52
C PRO A 118 -7.94 21.32 3.87
N ASP A 119 -6.81 20.98 4.51
CA ASP A 119 -5.76 21.94 4.83
C ASP A 119 -4.79 22.07 3.66
N ARG A 120 -5.02 23.09 2.82
CA ARG A 120 -4.24 23.32 1.59
C ARG A 120 -2.79 23.68 1.87
N GLU A 121 -2.49 24.28 2.98
CA GLU A 121 -1.12 24.56 3.40
C GLU A 121 -0.40 23.27 3.81
N ALA A 122 -1.04 22.43 4.61
CA ALA A 122 -0.50 21.13 4.97
C ALA A 122 -0.26 20.24 3.74
N VAL A 123 -1.17 20.25 2.75
CA VAL A 123 -0.99 19.53 1.47
C VAL A 123 0.28 20.02 0.77
N ARG A 124 0.45 21.33 0.60
CA ARG A 124 1.64 21.91 -0.04
C ARG A 124 2.93 21.58 0.70
N ASN A 125 2.90 21.64 2.04
CA ASN A 125 4.04 21.29 2.89
C ASN A 125 4.41 19.81 2.76
N ARG A 126 3.44 18.90 2.61
CA ARG A 126 3.69 17.48 2.35
C ARG A 126 4.27 17.23 0.97
N ILE A 127 3.77 17.90 -0.05
CA ILE A 127 4.34 17.84 -1.41
C ILE A 127 5.79 18.35 -1.40
N ALA A 128 6.04 19.52 -0.84
CA ALA A 128 7.40 20.07 -0.72
C ALA A 128 8.34 19.13 0.06
N GLY A 129 7.86 18.55 1.16
CA GLY A 129 8.60 17.56 1.93
C GLY A 129 8.89 16.29 1.13
N THR A 130 7.97 15.82 0.31
CA THR A 130 8.17 14.68 -0.60
C THR A 130 9.26 14.97 -1.63
N LEU A 131 9.21 16.15 -2.27
CA LEU A 131 10.23 16.59 -3.23
C LEU A 131 11.63 16.67 -2.60
N ASN A 132 11.73 17.25 -1.37
CA ASN A 132 12.99 17.32 -0.65
C ASN A 132 13.53 15.92 -0.32
N LEU A 133 12.69 15.03 0.19
CA LEU A 133 13.05 13.63 0.47
C LEU A 133 13.50 12.89 -0.79
N TYR A 134 12.82 13.11 -1.92
CA TYR A 134 13.25 12.53 -3.20
C TYR A 134 14.68 12.96 -3.57
N HIS A 135 14.99 14.26 -3.47
CA HIS A 135 16.34 14.76 -3.75
C HIS A 135 17.39 14.17 -2.81
N GLU A 136 17.06 14.02 -1.52
CA GLU A 136 17.95 13.40 -0.55
C GLU A 136 18.14 11.91 -0.83
N CYS A 137 17.05 11.17 -1.10
CA CYS A 137 17.12 9.76 -1.50
C CYS A 137 17.97 9.57 -2.76
N ARG A 138 17.79 10.44 -3.78
CA ARG A 138 18.55 10.37 -5.02
C ARG A 138 20.06 10.56 -4.79
N ARG A 139 20.45 11.54 -3.98
CA ARG A 139 21.86 11.77 -3.64
C ARG A 139 22.47 10.57 -2.89
N GLU A 140 21.76 10.07 -1.89
CA GLU A 140 22.25 8.94 -1.10
C GLU A 140 22.28 7.63 -1.92
N ALA A 141 21.27 7.39 -2.75
CA ALA A 141 21.22 6.24 -3.66
C ALA A 141 22.34 6.28 -4.70
N ALA A 142 22.65 7.47 -5.24
CA ALA A 142 23.77 7.65 -6.16
C ALA A 142 25.11 7.34 -5.47
N ARG A 143 25.29 7.80 -4.24
CA ARG A 143 26.48 7.51 -3.44
C ARG A 143 26.67 6.01 -3.17
N ARG A 144 25.60 5.23 -3.15
CA ARG A 144 25.62 3.76 -2.97
C ARG A 144 25.55 2.97 -4.28
N GLY A 145 25.51 3.63 -5.43
CA GLY A 145 25.45 2.99 -6.74
C GLY A 145 24.13 2.29 -7.07
N ILE A 146 23.01 2.73 -6.45
CA ILE A 146 21.67 2.14 -6.63
C ILE A 146 20.61 3.12 -7.11
N ALA A 147 21.03 4.30 -7.62
CA ALA A 147 20.10 5.35 -8.05
C ALA A 147 19.22 4.95 -9.24
N ASP A 148 19.67 4.00 -10.04
CA ASP A 148 18.94 3.43 -11.18
C ASP A 148 17.69 2.63 -10.79
N ARG A 149 17.60 2.24 -9.51
CA ARG A 149 16.46 1.51 -8.92
C ARG A 149 15.54 2.41 -8.09
N LEU A 150 15.88 3.69 -7.90
CA LEU A 150 15.05 4.60 -7.14
C LEU A 150 13.84 5.04 -7.95
N MET A 151 12.64 4.77 -7.45
CA MET A 151 11.38 5.22 -8.03
C MET A 151 10.95 6.54 -7.38
N PRO A 152 10.80 7.64 -8.15
CA PRO A 152 10.20 8.88 -7.64
C PRO A 152 8.73 8.64 -7.27
N VAL A 153 8.21 9.41 -6.30
CA VAL A 153 6.81 9.30 -5.86
C VAL A 153 6.13 10.65 -5.94
N LEU A 154 4.97 10.71 -6.60
CA LEU A 154 4.07 11.85 -6.59
C LEU A 154 3.13 11.75 -5.38
N GLN A 155 2.91 12.90 -4.75
CA GLN A 155 1.93 13.04 -3.68
C GLN A 155 0.98 14.21 -3.96
N GLY A 156 -0.27 14.04 -3.55
CA GLY A 156 -1.31 15.04 -3.70
C GLY A 156 -2.66 14.49 -3.28
N TRP A 157 -3.69 15.32 -3.32
CA TRP A 157 -5.07 14.90 -3.10
C TRP A 157 -5.93 15.16 -4.34
N THR A 158 -5.90 16.33 -4.90
CA THR A 158 -6.57 16.65 -6.17
C THR A 158 -5.64 16.40 -7.35
N ALA A 159 -6.19 16.24 -8.56
CA ALA A 159 -5.40 16.17 -9.78
C ALA A 159 -4.41 17.35 -9.89
N ALA A 160 -4.85 18.56 -9.54
CA ALA A 160 -3.98 19.74 -9.54
C ALA A 160 -2.80 19.62 -8.57
N ASP A 161 -2.94 18.94 -7.44
CA ASP A 161 -1.84 18.73 -6.50
C ASP A 161 -0.78 17.79 -7.08
N TYR A 162 -1.21 16.71 -7.75
CA TYR A 162 -0.28 15.80 -8.42
C TYR A 162 0.44 16.47 -9.58
N LEU A 163 -0.26 17.30 -10.37
CA LEU A 163 0.38 18.08 -11.41
C LEU A 163 1.36 19.09 -10.84
N TYR A 164 1.03 19.74 -9.73
CA TYR A 164 1.94 20.63 -9.01
C TYR A 164 3.19 19.89 -8.50
N CYS A 165 3.03 18.65 -8.00
CA CYS A 165 4.13 17.80 -7.59
C CYS A 165 4.99 17.39 -8.81
N LEU A 166 4.35 16.94 -9.88
CA LEU A 166 5.02 16.50 -11.13
C LEU A 166 5.85 17.62 -11.76
N ASP A 167 5.30 18.84 -11.87
CA ASP A 167 5.96 20.01 -12.44
C ASP A 167 7.27 20.38 -11.69
N ARG A 168 7.36 20.00 -10.42
CA ARG A 168 8.52 20.26 -9.56
C ARG A 168 9.46 19.08 -9.41
N MET A 169 9.11 17.94 -9.97
CA MET A 169 10.06 16.84 -10.12
C MET A 169 11.14 17.20 -11.11
N PRO A 170 12.37 16.69 -10.98
CA PRO A 170 13.37 16.84 -12.03
C PRO A 170 12.86 16.28 -13.35
N ALA A 171 13.19 16.95 -14.45
CA ALA A 171 12.83 16.50 -15.80
C ALA A 171 13.37 15.08 -16.11
N ASP A 172 14.51 14.73 -15.53
CA ASP A 172 15.03 13.36 -15.52
C ASP A 172 14.40 12.59 -14.34
N LEU A 173 13.30 11.89 -14.61
CA LEU A 173 12.62 11.00 -13.66
C LEU A 173 13.36 9.68 -13.39
N GLY A 174 14.61 9.59 -13.87
CA GLY A 174 15.47 8.43 -13.71
C GLY A 174 15.29 7.37 -14.81
N LYS A 175 16.22 6.42 -14.83
CA LYS A 175 16.29 5.36 -15.86
C LYS A 175 15.23 4.28 -15.68
N LEU A 176 14.55 4.24 -14.54
CA LEU A 176 13.59 3.20 -14.20
C LEU A 176 12.34 3.23 -15.10
N GLY A 177 11.95 4.41 -15.60
CA GLY A 177 10.75 4.57 -16.42
C GLY A 177 9.43 4.31 -15.69
N VAL A 178 9.45 4.29 -14.34
CA VAL A 178 8.27 4.12 -13.47
C VAL A 178 8.22 5.25 -12.45
N LEU A 179 7.03 5.81 -12.27
CA LEU A 179 6.71 6.88 -11.32
C LEU A 179 5.64 6.38 -10.35
N GLY A 180 5.91 6.44 -9.07
CA GLY A 180 4.94 6.08 -8.03
C GLY A 180 3.88 7.17 -7.86
N VAL A 181 2.64 6.77 -7.63
CA VAL A 181 1.54 7.67 -7.27
C VAL A 181 1.00 7.24 -5.91
N GLY A 182 1.32 8.01 -4.89
CA GLY A 182 0.90 7.73 -3.52
C GLY A 182 -0.49 8.26 -3.19
N SER A 183 -0.97 7.96 -2.00
CA SER A 183 -2.31 8.36 -1.50
C SER A 183 -3.48 7.89 -2.37
N MET A 184 -3.37 6.68 -2.97
CA MET A 184 -4.40 6.07 -3.81
C MET A 184 -5.31 5.10 -3.06
N CYS A 185 -4.87 4.57 -1.91
CA CYS A 185 -5.52 3.44 -1.23
C CYS A 185 -6.93 3.74 -0.69
N ARG A 186 -7.24 4.99 -0.37
CA ARG A 186 -8.50 5.39 0.30
C ARG A 186 -9.37 6.31 -0.56
N ARG A 187 -9.12 6.30 -1.87
CA ARG A 187 -9.82 7.18 -2.80
C ARG A 187 -11.04 6.55 -3.41
N GLU A 188 -11.97 7.43 -3.81
CA GLU A 188 -13.03 7.07 -4.74
C GLU A 188 -12.43 6.73 -6.11
N ILE A 189 -13.14 5.92 -6.90
CA ILE A 189 -12.67 5.53 -8.23
C ILE A 189 -12.98 6.63 -9.24
N PRO A 190 -14.25 7.02 -9.46
CA PRO A 190 -14.60 8.19 -10.24
C PRO A 190 -14.63 9.45 -9.37
N GLY A 191 -14.81 10.59 -10.02
CA GLY A 191 -15.01 11.89 -9.37
C GLY A 191 -13.77 12.78 -9.37
N PRO A 192 -13.94 14.07 -8.99
CA PRO A 192 -12.88 15.08 -9.14
C PRO A 192 -11.62 14.81 -8.32
N GLU A 193 -11.76 14.04 -7.24
CA GLU A 193 -10.64 13.57 -6.41
C GLU A 193 -10.39 12.07 -6.59
N GLY A 194 -11.01 11.45 -7.58
CA GLY A 194 -10.97 10.03 -7.84
C GLY A 194 -9.65 9.55 -8.46
N ILE A 195 -9.46 8.24 -8.43
CA ILE A 195 -8.28 7.59 -9.01
C ILE A 195 -8.23 7.83 -10.52
N LEU A 196 -9.37 7.70 -11.22
CA LEU A 196 -9.44 7.83 -12.69
C LEU A 196 -9.05 9.24 -13.13
N GLU A 197 -9.63 10.28 -12.50
CA GLU A 197 -9.32 11.68 -12.81
C GLU A 197 -7.84 12.00 -12.56
N THR A 198 -7.30 11.49 -11.45
CA THR A 198 -5.88 11.68 -11.11
C THR A 198 -4.96 11.03 -12.15
N VAL A 199 -5.23 9.77 -12.53
CA VAL A 199 -4.41 9.05 -13.52
C VAL A 199 -4.50 9.71 -14.89
N ASP A 200 -5.69 10.11 -15.32
CA ASP A 200 -5.91 10.77 -16.59
C ASP A 200 -5.22 12.15 -16.64
N ALA A 201 -5.26 12.93 -15.57
CA ALA A 201 -4.55 14.20 -15.49
C ALA A 201 -3.03 14.01 -15.57
N ILE A 202 -2.47 13.04 -14.86
CA ILE A 202 -1.03 12.73 -14.94
C ILE A 202 -0.65 12.22 -16.33
N ASP A 203 -1.47 11.35 -16.94
CA ASP A 203 -1.22 10.82 -18.28
C ASP A 203 -1.19 11.93 -19.32
N ARG A 204 -2.16 12.85 -19.30
CA ARG A 204 -2.16 14.03 -20.17
C ARG A 204 -0.93 14.92 -19.99
N ALA A 205 -0.51 15.14 -18.74
CA ALA A 205 0.65 15.97 -18.44
C ALA A 205 1.97 15.33 -18.88
N LEU A 206 2.10 14.01 -18.75
CA LEU A 206 3.26 13.25 -19.25
C LEU A 206 3.27 13.16 -20.79
N GLY A 207 2.10 13.24 -21.44
CA GLY A 207 2.00 13.21 -22.90
C GLY A 207 2.71 11.99 -23.51
N PRO A 208 3.64 12.19 -24.48
CA PRO A 208 4.35 11.09 -25.16
C PRO A 208 5.47 10.46 -24.33
N ASP A 209 5.78 10.98 -23.15
CA ASP A 209 6.82 10.42 -22.27
C ASP A 209 6.52 8.94 -22.00
N PRO A 210 7.48 8.00 -22.14
CA PRO A 210 7.28 6.58 -21.93
C PRO A 210 7.14 6.17 -20.46
N VAL A 211 7.27 7.09 -19.52
CA VAL A 211 7.13 6.83 -18.08
C VAL A 211 5.78 6.22 -17.78
N ARG A 212 5.78 5.13 -17.01
CA ARG A 212 4.56 4.44 -16.55
C ARG A 212 4.36 4.63 -15.06
N LEU A 213 3.16 4.35 -14.57
CA LEU A 213 2.77 4.61 -13.19
C LEU A 213 2.69 3.31 -12.36
N HIS A 214 3.23 3.36 -11.15
CA HIS A 214 2.89 2.44 -10.08
C HIS A 214 1.90 3.13 -9.14
N LEU A 215 0.74 2.52 -8.89
CA LEU A 215 -0.28 3.08 -8.00
C LEU A 215 -0.27 2.33 -6.67
N PHE A 216 0.06 3.04 -5.58
CA PHE A 216 0.17 2.44 -4.26
C PHE A 216 -1.19 2.12 -3.63
N GLY A 217 -1.35 0.88 -3.15
CA GLY A 217 -2.45 0.45 -2.31
C GLY A 217 -3.83 0.52 -2.96
N VAL A 218 -3.93 0.38 -4.26
CA VAL A 218 -5.20 0.55 -4.99
C VAL A 218 -6.17 -0.56 -4.65
N LYS A 219 -7.43 -0.18 -4.37
CA LYS A 219 -8.54 -1.12 -4.21
C LYS A 219 -8.74 -1.94 -5.49
N THR A 220 -9.26 -3.16 -5.33
CA THR A 220 -9.55 -4.08 -6.44
C THR A 220 -10.33 -3.42 -7.58
N GLN A 221 -11.39 -2.68 -7.24
CA GLN A 221 -12.23 -1.98 -8.22
C GLN A 221 -11.46 -0.90 -9.00
N GLY A 222 -10.55 -0.16 -8.33
CA GLY A 222 -9.67 0.81 -9.00
C GLY A 222 -8.70 0.15 -9.96
N ALA A 223 -8.09 -0.96 -9.56
CA ALA A 223 -7.22 -1.75 -10.43
C ALA A 223 -8.00 -2.33 -11.64
N GLU A 224 -9.24 -2.79 -11.41
CA GLU A 224 -10.12 -3.29 -12.45
C GLU A 224 -10.54 -2.18 -13.44
N ALA A 225 -10.88 -1.00 -12.95
CA ALA A 225 -11.25 0.15 -13.78
C ALA A 225 -10.08 0.63 -14.66
N LEU A 226 -8.84 0.51 -14.17
CA LEU A 226 -7.61 0.90 -14.89
C LEU A 226 -6.95 -0.26 -15.65
N ARG A 227 -7.58 -1.46 -15.69
CA ARG A 227 -6.97 -2.59 -16.39
C ARG A 227 -6.76 -2.28 -17.87
N GLY A 228 -5.59 -2.63 -18.35
CA GLY A 228 -5.20 -2.34 -19.74
C GLY A 228 -4.89 -0.88 -20.04
N HIS A 229 -4.95 0.01 -19.06
CA HIS A 229 -4.53 1.39 -19.25
C HIS A 229 -3.02 1.45 -19.57
N PRO A 230 -2.61 2.05 -20.71
CA PRO A 230 -1.23 1.97 -21.18
C PRO A 230 -0.21 2.62 -20.24
N ARG A 231 -0.65 3.60 -19.48
CA ARG A 231 0.18 4.34 -18.51
C ARG A 231 0.48 3.52 -17.25
N ILE A 232 -0.31 2.51 -16.92
CA ILE A 232 -0.14 1.76 -15.67
C ILE A 232 0.90 0.66 -15.84
N ALA A 233 1.97 0.73 -15.03
CA ALA A 233 2.98 -0.30 -14.91
C ALA A 233 2.55 -1.38 -13.92
N SER A 234 2.07 -0.97 -12.75
CA SER A 234 1.77 -1.89 -11.65
C SER A 234 0.84 -1.28 -10.61
N PHE A 235 0.23 -2.17 -9.85
CA PHE A 235 -0.54 -1.88 -8.64
C PHE A 235 -0.01 -2.75 -7.52
N ASP A 236 -0.17 -2.32 -6.29
CA ASP A 236 -0.04 -3.18 -5.13
C ASP A 236 -1.29 -3.15 -4.27
N SER A 237 -1.47 -4.17 -3.49
CA SER A 237 -2.48 -4.19 -2.42
C SER A 237 -2.17 -5.26 -1.38
N GLN A 238 -2.62 -5.00 -0.15
CA GLN A 238 -2.55 -5.88 1.00
C GLN A 238 -3.95 -6.28 1.51
N ALA A 239 -4.98 -6.07 0.70
CA ALA A 239 -6.38 -6.23 1.08
C ALA A 239 -6.76 -7.66 1.50
N TYR A 240 -5.98 -8.68 1.10
CA TYR A 240 -6.19 -10.05 1.59
C TYR A 240 -6.09 -10.17 3.11
N GLY A 241 -5.26 -9.35 3.76
CA GLY A 241 -5.14 -9.34 5.22
C GLY A 241 -6.43 -8.86 5.89
N SER A 242 -7.04 -7.80 5.38
CA SER A 242 -8.35 -7.33 5.85
C SER A 242 -9.44 -8.36 5.60
N LYS A 243 -9.45 -8.99 4.41
CA LYS A 243 -10.38 -10.08 4.08
C LYS A 243 -10.21 -11.28 5.02
N ALA A 244 -8.99 -11.68 5.33
CA ALA A 244 -8.74 -12.78 6.26
C ALA A 244 -9.28 -12.47 7.65
N ARG A 245 -9.07 -11.24 8.14
CA ARG A 245 -9.63 -10.80 9.44
C ARG A 245 -11.15 -10.81 9.46
N ASP A 246 -11.79 -10.31 8.40
CA ASP A 246 -13.25 -10.34 8.28
C ASP A 246 -13.81 -11.77 8.29
N LEU A 247 -13.24 -12.65 7.48
CA LEU A 247 -13.64 -14.05 7.42
C LEU A 247 -13.44 -14.76 8.77
N ALA A 248 -12.33 -14.47 9.46
CA ALA A 248 -12.09 -15.04 10.79
C ALA A 248 -13.09 -14.52 11.83
N PHE A 249 -13.40 -13.23 11.79
CA PHE A 249 -14.43 -12.65 12.67
C PHE A 249 -15.79 -13.30 12.43
N LYS A 250 -16.20 -13.45 11.18
CA LYS A 250 -17.45 -14.15 10.82
C LYS A 250 -17.47 -15.61 11.27
N LYS A 251 -16.32 -16.26 11.31
CA LYS A 251 -16.16 -17.65 11.78
C LYS A 251 -15.92 -17.76 13.30
N ASN A 252 -16.04 -16.67 14.05
CA ASN A 252 -15.70 -16.61 15.49
C ASN A 252 -14.27 -17.07 15.81
N LEU A 253 -13.33 -16.86 14.89
CA LEU A 253 -11.91 -17.07 15.15
C LEU A 253 -11.34 -15.90 15.95
N SER A 254 -10.33 -16.16 16.79
CA SER A 254 -9.68 -15.07 17.52
C SER A 254 -8.92 -14.16 16.57
N LEU A 255 -9.03 -12.84 16.78
CA LEU A 255 -8.25 -11.87 16.00
C LEU A 255 -6.75 -12.02 16.26
N GLN A 256 -6.36 -12.42 17.48
CA GLN A 256 -4.98 -12.69 17.83
C GLN A 256 -4.37 -13.79 16.96
N ALA A 257 -5.09 -14.87 16.68
CA ALA A 257 -4.61 -15.94 15.82
C ALA A 257 -4.32 -15.41 14.40
N ILE A 258 -5.18 -14.53 13.90
CA ILE A 258 -5.00 -13.92 12.56
C ILE A 258 -3.88 -12.91 12.54
N GLU A 259 -3.79 -12.06 13.56
CA GLU A 259 -2.68 -11.12 13.68
C GLU A 259 -1.34 -11.84 13.84
N SER A 260 -1.33 -12.96 14.59
CA SER A 260 -0.14 -13.79 14.71
C SER A 260 0.27 -14.41 13.37
N ASP A 261 -0.69 -14.74 12.50
CA ASP A 261 -0.41 -15.22 11.14
C ASP A 261 0.15 -14.14 10.24
N LEU A 262 -0.42 -12.97 10.31
CA LEU A 262 0.11 -11.79 9.62
C LEU A 262 1.49 -11.41 10.16
N LYS A 263 1.72 -11.67 11.45
CA LYS A 263 2.98 -11.41 12.15
C LYS A 263 3.94 -12.59 12.14
N PHE A 264 3.59 -13.78 11.55
CA PHE A 264 4.57 -14.87 11.37
C PHE A 264 4.34 -16.19 12.08
N SER A 265 3.14 -16.58 12.33
CA SER A 265 2.91 -17.94 12.78
C SER A 265 3.34 -18.93 11.70
N LYS A 266 4.29 -19.80 12.04
CA LYS A 266 4.77 -20.85 11.13
C LYS A 266 3.70 -21.89 10.79
N SER A 267 2.58 -21.91 11.49
CA SER A 267 1.58 -22.96 11.45
C SER A 267 0.24 -22.55 10.84
N ASN A 268 0.00 -21.27 10.58
CA ASN A 268 -1.30 -20.85 10.13
C ASN A 268 -1.36 -20.72 8.61
N HIS A 269 -2.18 -21.53 8.01
CA HIS A 269 -2.40 -21.57 6.57
C HIS A 269 -3.60 -20.71 6.13
N PHE A 270 -4.45 -20.30 7.09
CA PHE A 270 -5.70 -19.61 6.77
C PHE A 270 -5.48 -18.30 5.99
N VAL A 271 -4.58 -17.43 6.46
CA VAL A 271 -4.27 -16.17 5.77
C VAL A 271 -3.64 -16.44 4.40
N ALA A 272 -2.78 -17.47 4.31
CA ALA A 272 -2.17 -17.87 3.05
C ALA A 272 -3.20 -18.35 2.02
N ASP A 273 -4.20 -19.12 2.45
CA ASP A 273 -5.28 -19.61 1.60
C ASP A 273 -6.19 -18.46 1.12
N VAL A 274 -6.56 -17.55 2.03
CA VAL A 274 -7.32 -16.35 1.66
C VAL A 274 -6.52 -15.47 0.68
N MET A 275 -5.21 -15.32 0.90
CA MET A 275 -4.34 -14.57 -0.02
C MET A 275 -4.29 -15.22 -1.39
N GLU A 276 -4.13 -16.55 -1.48
CA GLU A 276 -4.09 -17.25 -2.77
C GLU A 276 -5.39 -17.07 -3.54
N GLY A 277 -6.54 -17.28 -2.90
CA GLY A 277 -7.85 -17.07 -3.50
C GLY A 277 -8.03 -15.63 -3.99
N TRP A 278 -7.63 -14.67 -3.16
CA TRP A 278 -7.70 -13.26 -3.50
C TRP A 278 -6.78 -12.90 -4.69
N VAL A 279 -5.52 -13.34 -4.70
CA VAL A 279 -4.58 -13.12 -5.81
C VAL A 279 -5.10 -13.73 -7.10
N SER A 280 -5.64 -14.95 -7.03
CA SER A 280 -6.23 -15.62 -8.18
C SER A 280 -7.42 -14.82 -8.74
N GLY A 281 -8.25 -14.27 -7.88
CA GLY A 281 -9.34 -13.36 -8.25
C GLY A 281 -8.81 -12.10 -8.95
N GLN A 282 -7.76 -11.45 -8.40
CA GLN A 282 -7.14 -10.28 -9.04
C GLN A 282 -6.60 -10.60 -10.43
N LYS A 283 -5.86 -11.70 -10.57
CA LYS A 283 -5.33 -12.14 -11.87
C LYS A 283 -6.45 -12.34 -12.90
N LYS A 284 -7.56 -13.00 -12.51
CA LYS A 284 -8.73 -13.19 -13.39
C LYS A 284 -9.37 -11.86 -13.83
N ARG A 285 -9.52 -10.91 -12.90
CA ARG A 285 -10.10 -9.58 -13.20
C ARG A 285 -9.22 -8.77 -14.14
N LEU A 286 -7.93 -8.71 -13.87
CA LEU A 286 -6.98 -7.98 -14.72
C LEU A 286 -6.77 -8.61 -16.10
N ALA A 287 -7.03 -9.91 -16.26
CA ALA A 287 -6.98 -10.61 -17.54
C ALA A 287 -8.21 -10.33 -18.45
N LYS A 288 -9.29 -9.76 -17.92
CA LYS A 288 -10.45 -9.37 -18.73
C LYS A 288 -10.04 -8.30 -19.76
N PRO A 289 -10.75 -8.18 -20.90
CA PRO A 289 -10.49 -7.11 -21.88
C PRO A 289 -10.48 -5.72 -21.21
N ALA A 290 -9.60 -4.86 -21.70
CA ALA A 290 -9.58 -3.47 -21.26
C ALA A 290 -10.94 -2.79 -21.48
N TRP A 291 -11.36 -1.96 -20.54
CA TRP A 291 -12.54 -1.13 -20.73
C TRP A 291 -12.13 0.17 -21.41
N SER A 292 -13.02 0.71 -22.26
CA SER A 292 -12.82 2.09 -22.68
C SER A 292 -13.09 3.01 -21.47
N PHE A 293 -12.33 4.08 -21.37
CA PHE A 293 -12.52 5.09 -20.27
C PHE A 293 -13.99 5.57 -20.19
N GLN A 294 -14.66 5.74 -21.32
CA GLN A 294 -16.07 6.11 -21.38
C GLN A 294 -17.02 5.04 -20.81
N SER A 295 -16.66 3.77 -20.89
CA SER A 295 -17.46 2.68 -20.30
C SER A 295 -17.32 2.63 -18.78
N CYS A 296 -16.19 3.06 -18.24
CA CYS A 296 -15.98 3.09 -16.79
C CYS A 296 -16.82 4.17 -16.10
N LEU A 297 -16.96 5.35 -16.72
CA LEU A 297 -17.72 6.46 -16.15
C LEU A 297 -19.22 6.17 -16.00
N GLY A 298 -19.78 5.28 -16.83
CA GLY A 298 -21.20 4.90 -16.78
C GLY A 298 -21.53 3.78 -15.79
N LEU A 299 -20.52 3.12 -15.22
CA LEU A 299 -20.72 1.96 -14.32
C LEU A 299 -20.64 2.33 -12.83
N PHE A 300 -20.14 3.50 -12.52
CA PHE A 300 -20.04 3.98 -11.15
C PHE A 300 -21.07 5.09 -10.96
N GLU A 301 -22.24 4.74 -10.45
CA GLU A 301 -23.11 5.76 -9.87
C GLU A 301 -22.37 6.38 -8.68
N PRO A 302 -22.35 7.72 -8.53
CA PRO A 302 -21.74 8.33 -7.37
C PRO A 302 -22.43 7.78 -6.13
N GLU A 303 -21.69 7.07 -5.30
CA GLU A 303 -22.20 6.67 -3.98
C GLU A 303 -22.62 7.93 -3.25
N THR A 304 -23.87 7.95 -2.80
CA THR A 304 -24.35 9.00 -1.91
C THR A 304 -23.40 9.07 -0.71
N PRO A 305 -22.86 10.25 -0.35
CA PRO A 305 -21.98 10.36 0.80
C PRO A 305 -22.66 9.71 2.01
N ARG A 306 -22.07 8.69 2.57
CA ARG A 306 -22.56 8.06 3.79
C ARG A 306 -22.42 9.08 4.92
N THR A 307 -23.49 9.76 5.25
CA THR A 307 -23.56 10.64 6.39
C THR A 307 -23.72 9.77 7.64
N GLY A 308 -22.63 9.59 8.38
CA GLY A 308 -22.63 8.87 9.66
C GLY A 308 -21.47 7.85 9.77
N GLU A 309 -21.14 7.51 11.01
CA GLU A 309 -20.19 6.43 11.30
C GLU A 309 -20.84 5.09 10.90
N ASP A 310 -20.13 4.24 10.17
CA ASP A 310 -20.62 2.91 9.81
C ASP A 310 -21.05 2.15 11.08
N PRO A 311 -22.27 1.62 11.15
CA PRO A 311 -22.83 0.98 12.37
C PRO A 311 -22.01 -0.23 12.85
N ARG A 312 -21.11 -0.73 12.03
CA ARG A 312 -20.19 -1.82 12.38
C ARG A 312 -18.98 -1.30 13.19
N ILE A 313 -18.59 -0.02 13.04
CA ILE A 313 -17.43 0.56 13.74
C ILE A 313 -17.54 0.45 15.26
N PRO A 314 -18.66 0.80 15.90
CA PRO A 314 -18.81 0.66 17.34
C PRO A 314 -18.60 -0.78 17.83
N LYS A 315 -19.18 -1.76 17.11
CA LYS A 315 -19.04 -3.20 17.46
C LYS A 315 -17.60 -3.69 17.31
N ILE A 316 -16.90 -3.25 16.28
CA ILE A 316 -15.49 -3.59 16.06
C ILE A 316 -14.63 -2.97 17.17
N ARG A 317 -14.87 -1.69 17.51
CA ARG A 317 -14.18 -1.02 18.62
C ARG A 317 -14.39 -1.71 19.97
N GLU A 318 -15.61 -2.15 20.24
CA GLU A 318 -15.95 -2.89 21.47
C GLU A 318 -15.18 -4.21 21.50
N ARG A 319 -15.22 -4.98 20.42
CA ARG A 319 -14.50 -6.25 20.32
C ARG A 319 -12.97 -6.09 20.44
N LEU A 320 -12.39 -5.07 19.82
CA LEU A 320 -10.97 -4.77 19.98
C LEU A 320 -10.61 -4.44 21.43
N ARG A 321 -11.47 -3.69 22.15
CA ARG A 321 -11.28 -3.41 23.57
C ARG A 321 -11.32 -4.67 24.44
N GLU A 322 -12.27 -5.57 24.16
CA GLU A 322 -12.36 -6.85 24.85
C GLU A 322 -11.09 -7.68 24.67
N LEU A 323 -10.56 -7.77 23.44
CA LEU A 323 -9.36 -8.54 23.14
C LEU A 323 -8.10 -7.93 23.78
N VAL A 324 -8.02 -6.60 23.87
CA VAL A 324 -6.96 -5.92 24.60
C VAL A 324 -7.08 -6.19 26.10
N ALA A 325 -8.29 -6.12 26.65
CA ALA A 325 -8.53 -6.39 28.08
C ALA A 325 -8.24 -7.85 28.44
N ALA A 326 -8.48 -8.78 27.51
CA ALA A 326 -8.14 -10.19 27.66
C ALA A 326 -6.63 -10.49 27.46
N GLY A 327 -5.84 -9.50 27.06
CA GLY A 327 -4.41 -9.69 26.72
C GLY A 327 -4.17 -10.45 25.41
N GLU A 328 -5.22 -10.62 24.62
CA GLU A 328 -5.17 -11.31 23.31
C GLU A 328 -4.69 -10.42 22.19
N LEU A 329 -4.76 -9.08 22.36
CA LEU A 329 -4.22 -8.07 21.45
C LEU A 329 -3.41 -7.05 22.22
N ASN A 330 -2.31 -6.57 21.60
CA ASN A 330 -1.59 -5.44 22.14
C ASN A 330 -2.36 -4.14 21.90
N HIS A 331 -2.21 -3.18 22.81
CA HIS A 331 -2.83 -1.85 22.70
C HIS A 331 -2.54 -1.15 21.36
N ASP A 332 -1.36 -1.38 20.78
CA ASP A 332 -0.91 -0.83 19.51
C ASP A 332 -1.64 -1.41 18.29
N ASP A 333 -2.12 -2.65 18.42
CA ASP A 333 -2.84 -3.36 17.35
C ASP A 333 -4.35 -3.02 17.38
N ALA A 334 -4.82 -2.45 18.48
CA ALA A 334 -6.20 -2.05 18.70
C ALA A 334 -6.50 -0.58 18.42
N ASP A 335 -5.59 0.14 17.76
CA ASP A 335 -5.78 1.56 17.44
C ASP A 335 -7.06 1.75 16.59
N PHE A 336 -7.89 2.70 17.00
CA PHE A 336 -9.18 3.02 16.35
C PHE A 336 -9.04 3.51 14.91
N SER A 337 -7.89 4.06 14.53
CA SER A 337 -7.57 4.36 13.14
C SER A 337 -7.50 3.08 12.29
N TYR A 338 -7.15 1.97 12.91
CA TYR A 338 -7.12 0.65 12.31
C TYR A 338 -8.53 0.13 12.02
N ALA A 339 -9.50 0.37 12.92
CA ALA A 339 -10.90 0.01 12.69
C ALA A 339 -11.52 0.82 11.55
N GLN A 340 -11.15 2.08 11.38
CA GLN A 340 -11.58 2.92 10.26
C GLN A 340 -10.89 2.53 8.95
N ALA A 341 -9.59 2.21 8.97
CA ALA A 341 -8.87 1.67 7.82
C ALA A 341 -9.44 0.29 7.43
N TRP A 342 -9.82 -0.51 8.40
CA TRP A 342 -10.51 -1.78 8.24
C TRP A 342 -11.80 -1.66 7.44
N LEU A 343 -12.59 -0.65 7.73
CA LEU A 343 -13.89 -0.42 7.08
C LEU A 343 -13.77 0.29 5.75
N ALA A 344 -12.73 1.09 5.56
CA ALA A 344 -12.45 1.70 4.25
C ALA A 344 -12.01 0.65 3.19
N ASP A 345 -11.40 -0.46 3.65
CA ASP A 345 -11.11 -1.63 2.80
C ASP A 345 -12.35 -2.54 2.61
N TRP A 346 -13.47 -2.28 3.31
CA TRP A 346 -14.66 -3.12 3.38
C TRP A 346 -15.67 -2.89 2.25
N ASP A 347 -15.46 -1.97 1.35
CA ASP A 347 -16.21 -1.92 0.08
C ASP A 347 -15.88 -3.10 -0.85
N PHE A 348 -15.51 -4.23 -0.23
CA PHE A 348 -15.43 -5.51 -0.88
C PHE A 348 -16.85 -6.03 -1.15
N ASP A 349 -17.11 -6.19 -2.42
CA ASP A 349 -18.28 -6.83 -2.96
C ASP A 349 -18.51 -8.19 -2.28
N LEU A 350 -19.51 -8.23 -1.39
CA LEU A 350 -19.95 -9.46 -0.70
C LEU A 350 -20.55 -10.49 -1.66
N THR A 351 -20.64 -10.16 -2.95
CA THR A 351 -21.21 -11.04 -3.98
C THR A 351 -20.23 -12.11 -4.47
N ASP A 352 -18.96 -12.09 -4.05
CA ASP A 352 -17.95 -13.10 -4.45
C ASP A 352 -17.95 -14.38 -3.59
N GLU A 353 -18.99 -14.65 -2.79
CA GLU A 353 -19.12 -15.92 -2.05
C GLU A 353 -19.13 -17.16 -2.96
N GLU A 354 -19.57 -17.03 -4.21
CA GLU A 354 -19.61 -18.14 -5.18
C GLU A 354 -18.23 -18.57 -5.72
N ASN A 355 -17.18 -17.76 -5.54
CA ASN A 355 -15.86 -18.03 -6.11
C ASN A 355 -14.85 -18.63 -5.12
N LEU A 356 -15.20 -18.80 -3.84
CA LEU A 356 -14.28 -19.31 -2.83
C LEU A 356 -14.28 -20.84 -2.67
N GLY A 357 -15.06 -21.58 -3.46
CA GLY A 357 -14.96 -23.05 -3.53
C GLY A 357 -15.17 -23.78 -2.21
N PHE A 358 -15.98 -23.23 -1.32
CA PHE A 358 -16.43 -23.91 -0.10
C PHE A 358 -17.79 -24.55 -0.38
N ALA A 359 -17.76 -25.74 -1.01
CA ALA A 359 -18.82 -26.71 -0.91
C ALA A 359 -18.53 -27.65 0.27
#